data_c61ca701d6e44eec78f714302ec662c0
#
_entry.id   c61ca701d6e44eec78f714302ec662c0
#
_cell.length_a   1.000
_cell.length_b   1.000
_cell.length_c   1.000
_cell.angle_alpha   90.00
_cell.angle_beta   90.00
_cell.angle_gamma   90.00
#
_symmetry.space_group_name_H-M   'P 1'
#
loop_
_entity.id
_entity.type
_entity.pdbx_description
1 polymer ?
#
loop_
_entity_poly.entity_id
_entity_poly.type
_entity_poly.pdbx_seq_one_letter_code
_entity_poly.pdbx_strand_id
1 'polypeptide(L)'
;VLSREDLQLTEQAAYDRGKKEAEANLQEQLDILKAEYTTEKDKELADFCDNIRSELGGQVPKILESLEKHVINLAADIAMKIVADLPIDKTMVERVVKDALAKAEKDAEIVVHLHPHDLELLTQGGSELLEESHDAGKVLFKPSSEVTRGGCLLDTHYGIVDARRETKADLLKKAVTE
;
A
#
# COMPACT_ATOMS: atom_id res chain seq x y z
N VAL A 1 32.66 -92.72 -13.16
CA VAL A 1 31.26 -92.68 -13.51
C VAL A 1 30.52 -92.13 -12.30
N LEU A 2 30.04 -90.87 -12.38
CA LEU A 2 29.27 -90.17 -11.35
C LEU A 2 27.98 -90.98 -11.09
N SER A 3 27.67 -91.20 -9.81
CA SER A 3 26.44 -91.92 -9.41
C SER A 3 25.23 -91.02 -9.76
N ARG A 4 24.04 -91.57 -10.03
CA ARG A 4 22.83 -90.84 -10.24
C ARG A 4 22.48 -89.90 -9.06
N GLU A 5 22.82 -90.28 -7.86
CA GLU A 5 22.63 -89.49 -6.66
C GLU A 5 23.56 -88.26 -6.62
N ASP A 6 24.81 -88.40 -7.06
CA ASP A 6 25.76 -87.27 -7.14
C ASP A 6 25.32 -86.24 -8.19
N LEU A 7 24.70 -86.66 -9.31
CA LEU A 7 24.14 -85.81 -10.30
C LEU A 7 22.93 -85.05 -9.78
N GLN A 8 22.03 -85.67 -9.07
CA GLN A 8 20.86 -85.00 -8.45
C GLN A 8 21.29 -84.02 -7.37
N LEU A 9 22.26 -84.31 -6.56
CA LEU A 9 22.81 -83.38 -5.56
C LEU A 9 23.48 -82.20 -6.19
N THR A 10 24.21 -82.37 -7.29
CA THR A 10 24.84 -81.23 -8.00
C THR A 10 23.81 -80.36 -8.74
N GLU A 11 22.77 -80.96 -9.32
CA GLU A 11 21.65 -80.23 -9.91
C GLU A 11 20.87 -79.39 -8.89
N GLN A 12 20.53 -79.97 -7.74
CA GLN A 12 19.85 -79.29 -6.65
C GLN A 12 20.71 -78.14 -6.10
N ALA A 13 22.01 -78.39 -5.85
CA ALA A 13 22.91 -77.33 -5.40
C ALA A 13 23.10 -76.21 -6.40
N ALA A 14 23.08 -76.50 -7.73
CA ALA A 14 23.12 -75.46 -8.79
C ALA A 14 21.84 -74.71 -8.83
N TYR A 15 20.66 -75.35 -8.71
CA TYR A 15 19.36 -74.71 -8.65
C TYR A 15 19.25 -73.79 -7.43
N ASP A 16 19.60 -74.25 -6.24
CA ASP A 16 19.55 -73.45 -5.02
C ASP A 16 20.49 -72.24 -5.06
N ARG A 17 21.66 -72.41 -5.68
CA ARG A 17 22.61 -71.32 -5.91
C ARG A 17 22.02 -70.26 -6.89
N GLY A 18 21.49 -70.67 -8.03
CA GLY A 18 20.90 -69.82 -9.00
C GLY A 18 19.65 -69.06 -8.44
N LYS A 19 18.83 -69.76 -7.66
CA LYS A 19 17.69 -69.13 -6.97
C LYS A 19 18.14 -68.03 -5.99
N LYS A 20 19.18 -68.36 -5.16
CA LYS A 20 19.72 -67.38 -4.22
C LYS A 20 20.35 -66.15 -4.89
N GLU A 21 21.07 -66.39 -5.99
CA GLU A 21 21.60 -65.26 -6.79
C GLU A 21 20.53 -64.42 -7.43
N ALA A 22 19.48 -65.04 -7.96
CA ALA A 22 18.33 -64.32 -8.53
C ALA A 22 17.56 -63.50 -7.46
N GLU A 23 17.35 -64.07 -6.28
CA GLU A 23 16.73 -63.38 -5.15
C GLU A 23 17.58 -62.19 -4.66
N ALA A 24 18.89 -62.35 -4.59
CA ALA A 24 19.81 -61.27 -4.21
C ALA A 24 19.82 -60.14 -5.25
N ASN A 25 19.87 -60.45 -6.54
CA ASN A 25 19.80 -59.47 -7.61
C ASN A 25 18.47 -58.73 -7.62
N LEU A 26 17.36 -59.45 -7.41
CA LEU A 26 16.04 -58.81 -7.32
C LEU A 26 15.94 -57.86 -6.14
N GLN A 27 16.48 -58.25 -4.98
CA GLN A 27 16.50 -57.42 -3.80
C GLN A 27 17.33 -56.14 -4.02
N GLU A 28 18.51 -56.28 -4.65
CA GLU A 28 19.35 -55.14 -4.99
C GLU A 28 18.64 -54.16 -5.93
N GLN A 29 17.97 -54.69 -6.95
CA GLN A 29 17.16 -53.85 -7.89
C GLN A 29 16.01 -53.15 -7.18
N LEU A 30 15.32 -53.85 -6.27
CA LEU A 30 14.26 -53.22 -5.48
C LEU A 30 14.79 -52.14 -4.55
N ASP A 31 15.93 -52.29 -3.97
CA ASP A 31 16.50 -51.30 -3.06
C ASP A 31 17.00 -50.07 -3.82
N ILE A 32 17.59 -50.26 -5.03
CA ILE A 32 17.93 -49.18 -5.93
C ILE A 32 16.65 -48.39 -6.35
N LEU A 33 15.64 -49.12 -6.80
CA LEU A 33 14.38 -48.48 -7.26
C LEU A 33 13.68 -47.71 -6.12
N LYS A 34 13.68 -48.25 -4.91
CA LYS A 34 13.18 -47.56 -3.72
C LYS A 34 13.96 -46.28 -3.40
N ALA A 35 15.28 -46.34 -3.49
CA ALA A 35 16.15 -45.19 -3.25
C ALA A 35 15.91 -44.08 -4.29
N GLU A 36 15.79 -44.45 -5.58
CA GLU A 36 15.45 -43.52 -6.64
C GLU A 36 14.08 -42.86 -6.42
N TYR A 37 13.06 -43.68 -6.11
CA TYR A 37 11.71 -43.19 -5.85
C TYR A 37 11.64 -42.22 -4.65
N THR A 38 12.34 -42.54 -3.54
CA THR A 38 12.39 -41.64 -2.38
C THR A 38 13.09 -40.36 -2.71
N THR A 39 14.20 -40.41 -3.45
CA THR A 39 14.96 -39.22 -3.86
C THR A 39 14.13 -38.32 -4.77
N GLU A 40 13.40 -38.90 -5.72
CA GLU A 40 12.51 -38.16 -6.62
C GLU A 40 11.36 -37.50 -5.85
N LYS A 41 10.73 -38.21 -4.92
CA LYS A 41 9.66 -37.67 -4.07
C LYS A 41 10.13 -36.55 -3.15
N ASP A 42 11.31 -36.71 -2.55
CA ASP A 42 11.90 -35.67 -1.70
C ASP A 42 12.18 -34.40 -2.51
N LYS A 43 12.64 -34.55 -3.76
CA LYS A 43 12.87 -33.46 -4.67
C LYS A 43 11.55 -32.75 -5.06
N GLU A 44 10.54 -33.51 -5.48
CA GLU A 44 9.20 -32.95 -5.79
C GLU A 44 8.63 -32.16 -4.61
N LEU A 45 8.77 -32.68 -3.39
CA LEU A 45 8.30 -32.01 -2.17
C LEU A 45 9.09 -30.73 -1.89
N ALA A 46 10.41 -30.77 -2.06
CA ALA A 46 11.25 -29.57 -1.90
C ALA A 46 10.87 -28.50 -2.90
N ASP A 47 10.75 -28.85 -4.19
CA ASP A 47 10.35 -27.92 -5.27
C ASP A 47 8.94 -27.33 -5.00
N PHE A 48 8.01 -28.14 -4.50
CA PHE A 48 6.68 -27.68 -4.12
C PHE A 48 6.71 -26.69 -2.95
N CYS A 49 7.49 -26.98 -1.92
CA CYS A 49 7.67 -26.08 -0.77
C CYS A 49 8.32 -24.75 -1.18
N ASP A 50 9.31 -24.80 -2.05
CA ASP A 50 10.00 -23.60 -2.54
C ASP A 50 9.09 -22.74 -3.43
N ASN A 51 8.26 -23.36 -4.26
CA ASN A 51 7.24 -22.65 -5.03
C ASN A 51 6.23 -21.93 -4.12
N ILE A 52 5.69 -22.62 -3.11
CA ILE A 52 4.78 -22.01 -2.14
C ILE A 52 5.47 -20.86 -1.40
N ARG A 53 6.70 -21.06 -0.94
CA ARG A 53 7.47 -20.02 -0.23
C ARG A 53 7.68 -18.78 -1.11
N SER A 54 8.03 -19.00 -2.37
CA SER A 54 8.23 -17.91 -3.34
C SER A 54 6.94 -17.16 -3.61
N GLU A 55 5.83 -17.87 -3.80
CA GLU A 55 4.53 -17.28 -4.07
C GLU A 55 4.00 -16.47 -2.88
N LEU A 56 4.05 -17.03 -1.68
CA LEU A 56 3.67 -16.34 -0.44
C LEU A 56 4.61 -15.16 -0.15
N GLY A 57 5.93 -15.35 -0.34
CA GLY A 57 6.91 -14.29 -0.16
C GLY A 57 6.70 -13.11 -1.10
N GLY A 58 6.16 -13.34 -2.30
CA GLY A 58 5.82 -12.28 -3.25
C GLY A 58 4.46 -11.61 -3.02
N GLN A 59 3.49 -12.35 -2.50
CA GLN A 59 2.12 -11.83 -2.30
C GLN A 59 1.93 -11.10 -0.96
N VAL A 60 2.52 -11.60 0.12
CA VAL A 60 2.36 -11.00 1.46
C VAL A 60 2.82 -9.55 1.52
N PRO A 61 3.99 -9.15 1.00
CA PRO A 61 4.41 -7.74 1.00
C PRO A 61 3.43 -6.84 0.22
N LYS A 62 2.90 -7.30 -0.91
CA LYS A 62 1.94 -6.52 -1.72
C LYS A 62 0.62 -6.30 -0.98
N ILE A 63 0.15 -7.32 -0.25
CA ILE A 63 -1.05 -7.22 0.58
C ILE A 63 -0.83 -6.21 1.71
N LEU A 64 0.33 -6.28 2.39
CA LEU A 64 0.67 -5.35 3.46
C LEU A 64 0.74 -3.90 2.95
N GLU A 65 1.40 -3.65 1.83
CA GLU A 65 1.46 -2.32 1.20
C GLU A 65 0.06 -1.80 0.82
N SER A 66 -0.79 -2.68 0.28
CA SER A 66 -2.17 -2.34 -0.04
C SER A 66 -2.99 -2.00 1.21
N LEU A 67 -2.83 -2.77 2.29
CA LEU A 67 -3.50 -2.52 3.56
C LEU A 67 -3.05 -1.20 4.19
N GLU A 68 -1.77 -0.90 4.18
CA GLU A 68 -1.22 0.35 4.68
C GLU A 68 -1.85 1.56 3.97
N LYS A 69 -1.91 1.55 2.64
CA LYS A 69 -2.58 2.60 1.85
C LYS A 69 -4.07 2.74 2.21
N HIS A 70 -4.77 1.62 2.41
CA HIS A 70 -6.19 1.65 2.80
C HIS A 70 -6.40 2.24 4.19
N VAL A 71 -5.54 1.89 5.16
CA VAL A 71 -5.61 2.43 6.53
C VAL A 71 -5.35 3.94 6.53
N ILE A 72 -4.35 4.41 5.79
CA ILE A 72 -4.05 5.84 5.66
C ILE A 72 -5.24 6.60 5.04
N ASN A 73 -5.81 6.09 3.96
CA ASN A 73 -6.96 6.71 3.32
C ASN A 73 -8.16 6.76 4.27
N LEU A 74 -8.46 5.66 4.96
CA LEU A 74 -9.54 5.62 5.94
C LEU A 74 -9.34 6.61 7.07
N ALA A 75 -8.12 6.69 7.63
CA ALA A 75 -7.79 7.65 8.67
C ALA A 75 -7.99 9.10 8.21
N ALA A 76 -7.56 9.43 6.99
CA ALA A 76 -7.75 10.74 6.41
C ALA A 76 -9.24 11.06 6.16
N ASP A 77 -10.02 10.10 5.68
CA ASP A 77 -11.46 10.29 5.45
C ASP A 77 -12.22 10.49 6.78
N ILE A 78 -11.85 9.77 7.83
CA ILE A 78 -12.40 9.98 9.18
C ILE A 78 -12.02 11.37 9.70
N ALA A 79 -10.77 11.78 9.57
CA ALA A 79 -10.32 13.11 9.99
C ALA A 79 -11.07 14.22 9.24
N MET A 80 -11.23 14.09 7.93
CA MET A 80 -12.01 15.03 7.12
C MET A 80 -13.46 15.12 7.55
N LYS A 81 -14.08 14.00 7.88
CA LYS A 81 -15.45 13.96 8.37
C LYS A 81 -15.60 14.68 9.71
N ILE A 82 -14.67 14.44 10.64
CA ILE A 82 -14.66 15.15 11.94
C ILE A 82 -14.46 16.66 11.72
N VAL A 83 -13.54 17.05 10.87
CA VAL A 83 -13.26 18.47 10.57
C VAL A 83 -14.44 19.15 9.87
N ALA A 84 -15.19 18.42 9.02
CA ALA A 84 -16.37 18.95 8.34
C ALA A 84 -17.50 19.30 9.33
N ASP A 85 -17.64 18.56 10.42
CA ASP A 85 -18.66 18.75 11.44
C ASP A 85 -18.31 19.86 12.47
N LEU A 86 -17.06 20.38 12.45
CA LEU A 86 -16.66 21.47 13.33
C LEU A 86 -17.31 22.80 12.90
N PRO A 87 -17.83 23.58 13.88
CA PRO A 87 -18.39 24.89 13.59
C PRO A 87 -17.32 25.81 12.98
N ILE A 88 -17.68 26.45 11.89
CA ILE A 88 -16.79 27.41 11.23
C ILE A 88 -17.12 28.79 11.80
N ASP A 89 -16.18 29.35 12.53
CA ASP A 89 -16.24 30.68 13.10
C ASP A 89 -15.33 31.64 12.36
N LYS A 90 -15.46 32.95 12.65
CA LYS A 90 -14.63 34.01 12.09
C LYS A 90 -13.15 33.75 12.28
N THR A 91 -12.76 33.37 13.50
CA THR A 91 -11.33 33.16 13.88
C THR A 91 -10.68 32.05 13.05
N MET A 92 -11.44 31.00 12.74
CA MET A 92 -10.98 29.91 11.90
C MET A 92 -10.75 30.36 10.46
N VAL A 93 -11.71 31.13 9.89
CA VAL A 93 -11.58 31.66 8.53
C VAL A 93 -10.40 32.62 8.43
N GLU A 94 -10.26 33.57 9.39
CA GLU A 94 -9.12 34.48 9.46
C GLU A 94 -7.78 33.75 9.48
N ARG A 95 -7.67 32.71 10.29
CA ARG A 95 -6.44 31.89 10.37
C ARG A 95 -6.11 31.23 9.04
N VAL A 96 -7.11 30.62 8.38
CA VAL A 96 -6.91 29.96 7.09
C VAL A 96 -6.47 30.94 6.01
N VAL A 97 -7.06 32.12 5.98
CA VAL A 97 -6.69 33.20 5.04
C VAL A 97 -5.28 33.72 5.34
N LYS A 98 -4.95 33.98 6.63
CA LYS A 98 -3.60 34.42 7.04
C LYS A 98 -2.53 33.38 6.66
N ASP A 99 -2.77 32.11 6.92
CA ASP A 99 -1.87 31.02 6.55
C ASP A 99 -1.67 30.89 5.03
N ALA A 100 -2.70 31.17 4.25
CA ALA A 100 -2.63 31.15 2.79
C ALA A 100 -1.89 32.38 2.25
N LEU A 101 -2.18 33.58 2.77
CA LEU A 101 -1.48 34.81 2.41
C LEU A 101 0.01 34.75 2.76
N ALA A 102 0.38 34.10 3.88
CA ALA A 102 1.76 33.90 4.25
C ALA A 102 2.58 33.05 3.25
N LYS A 103 1.89 32.25 2.43
CA LYS A 103 2.49 31.44 1.35
C LYS A 103 2.54 32.14 0.00
N ALA A 104 1.80 33.25 -0.14
CA ALA A 104 1.81 34.06 -1.34
C ALA A 104 2.97 35.04 -1.33
N GLU A 105 3.43 35.46 -2.49
CA GLU A 105 4.47 36.49 -2.61
C GLU A 105 3.94 37.85 -2.19
N LYS A 106 4.72 38.58 -1.38
CA LYS A 106 4.31 39.80 -0.68
C LYS A 106 3.99 41.00 -1.60
N ASP A 107 4.45 40.96 -2.84
CA ASP A 107 4.31 42.09 -3.78
C ASP A 107 3.28 41.86 -4.91
N ALA A 108 2.49 40.78 -4.83
CA ALA A 108 1.49 40.46 -5.83
C ALA A 108 0.13 41.05 -5.49
N GLU A 109 -0.64 41.41 -6.51
CA GLU A 109 -2.09 41.58 -6.37
C GLU A 109 -2.71 40.22 -6.14
N ILE A 110 -3.44 40.07 -5.04
CA ILE A 110 -4.00 38.80 -4.60
C ILE A 110 -5.52 38.89 -4.62
N VAL A 111 -6.16 37.97 -5.31
CA VAL A 111 -7.62 37.79 -5.24
C VAL A 111 -7.90 36.55 -4.35
N VAL A 112 -8.54 36.77 -3.22
CA VAL A 112 -8.91 35.71 -2.27
C VAL A 112 -10.35 35.29 -2.52
N HIS A 113 -10.54 34.09 -3.00
CA HIS A 113 -11.85 33.50 -3.19
C HIS A 113 -12.27 32.75 -1.93
N LEU A 114 -13.43 33.10 -1.38
CA LEU A 114 -14.02 32.51 -0.18
C LEU A 114 -15.45 32.05 -0.44
N HIS A 115 -15.92 31.09 0.34
CA HIS A 115 -17.34 30.76 0.36
C HIS A 115 -18.16 31.99 0.77
N PRO A 116 -19.33 32.28 0.14
CA PRO A 116 -20.14 33.48 0.45
C PRO A 116 -20.44 33.65 1.94
N HIS A 117 -20.86 32.60 2.63
CA HIS A 117 -21.13 32.66 4.07
C HIS A 117 -19.88 32.97 4.92
N ASP A 118 -18.70 32.51 4.50
CA ASP A 118 -17.46 32.78 5.23
C ASP A 118 -17.02 34.25 5.04
N LEU A 119 -17.27 34.80 3.85
CA LEU A 119 -17.05 36.21 3.58
C LEU A 119 -18.02 37.07 4.41
N GLU A 120 -19.30 36.67 4.54
CA GLU A 120 -20.26 37.33 5.42
C GLU A 120 -19.82 37.30 6.89
N LEU A 121 -19.29 36.16 7.39
CA LEU A 121 -18.77 36.06 8.77
C LEU A 121 -17.61 37.03 9.01
N LEU A 122 -16.70 37.20 8.05
CA LEU A 122 -15.60 38.17 8.14
C LEU A 122 -16.11 39.62 8.13
N THR A 123 -17.08 39.93 7.27
CA THR A 123 -17.64 41.28 7.13
C THR A 123 -18.43 41.67 8.37
N GLN A 124 -19.34 40.83 8.84
CA GLN A 124 -20.16 41.09 10.02
C GLN A 124 -19.35 41.13 11.31
N GLY A 125 -18.29 40.31 11.36
CA GLY A 125 -17.41 40.26 12.51
C GLY A 125 -16.39 41.40 12.61
N GLY A 126 -16.31 42.32 11.67
CA GLY A 126 -15.32 43.38 11.65
C GLY A 126 -13.88 42.81 11.63
N SER A 127 -13.53 42.08 10.55
CA SER A 127 -12.22 41.47 10.45
C SER A 127 -11.16 42.48 10.05
N GLU A 128 -10.08 42.57 10.83
CA GLU A 128 -8.89 43.39 10.53
C GLU A 128 -8.30 43.07 9.15
N LEU A 129 -8.44 41.82 8.68
CA LEU A 129 -7.98 41.42 7.35
C LEU A 129 -8.66 42.16 6.20
N LEU A 130 -9.93 42.49 6.36
CA LEU A 130 -10.67 43.26 5.35
C LEU A 130 -10.26 44.75 5.39
N GLU A 131 -9.98 45.26 6.59
CA GLU A 131 -9.54 46.67 6.77
C GLU A 131 -8.11 46.87 6.25
N GLU A 132 -7.15 46.02 6.67
CA GLU A 132 -5.78 46.07 6.20
C GLU A 132 -5.65 45.86 4.68
N SER A 133 -6.52 45.01 4.08
CA SER A 133 -6.54 44.79 2.65
C SER A 133 -7.04 45.98 1.85
N HIS A 134 -7.96 46.74 2.39
CA HIS A 134 -8.46 47.96 1.78
C HIS A 134 -7.41 49.09 1.78
N ASP A 135 -6.67 49.21 2.88
CA ASP A 135 -5.62 50.24 3.02
C ASP A 135 -4.38 49.93 2.17
N ALA A 136 -4.02 48.65 2.02
CA ALA A 136 -2.86 48.23 1.22
C ALA A 136 -3.15 48.15 -0.29
N GLY A 137 -4.41 48.04 -0.72
CA GLY A 137 -4.84 48.00 -2.13
C GLY A 137 -4.39 46.73 -2.90
N LYS A 138 -3.80 45.73 -2.20
CA LYS A 138 -3.17 44.57 -2.81
C LYS A 138 -4.00 43.29 -2.69
N VAL A 139 -4.99 43.24 -1.80
CA VAL A 139 -5.79 42.01 -1.57
C VAL A 139 -7.26 42.29 -1.81
N LEU A 140 -7.87 41.54 -2.71
CA LEU A 140 -9.28 41.65 -3.06
C LEU A 140 -10.02 40.36 -2.65
N PHE A 141 -11.06 40.50 -1.83
CA PHE A 141 -11.90 39.34 -1.46
C PHE A 141 -13.09 39.20 -2.40
N LYS A 142 -13.31 38.00 -2.92
CA LYS A 142 -14.44 37.67 -3.81
C LYS A 142 -15.20 36.44 -3.29
N PRO A 143 -16.53 36.44 -3.30
CA PRO A 143 -17.32 35.27 -3.01
C PRO A 143 -17.20 34.24 -4.16
N SER A 144 -17.04 32.98 -3.85
CA SER A 144 -17.05 31.88 -4.81
C SER A 144 -17.73 30.64 -4.22
N SER A 145 -18.73 30.13 -4.94
CA SER A 145 -19.40 28.86 -4.58
C SER A 145 -18.57 27.62 -4.86
N GLU A 146 -17.45 27.75 -5.58
CA GLU A 146 -16.52 26.63 -5.84
C GLU A 146 -15.61 26.33 -4.66
N VAL A 147 -15.54 27.26 -3.71
CA VAL A 147 -14.76 27.10 -2.49
C VAL A 147 -15.66 26.59 -1.38
N THR A 148 -15.34 25.45 -0.79
CA THR A 148 -16.06 24.92 0.35
C THR A 148 -15.80 25.74 1.61
N ARG A 149 -16.76 25.72 2.55
CA ARG A 149 -16.66 26.49 3.79
C ARG A 149 -15.38 26.16 4.59
N GLY A 150 -14.75 27.20 5.14
CA GLY A 150 -13.52 27.08 5.92
C GLY A 150 -12.26 26.79 5.09
N GLY A 151 -12.34 26.98 3.78
CA GLY A 151 -11.20 26.97 2.86
C GLY A 151 -11.06 28.31 2.14
N CYS A 152 -9.96 28.53 1.44
CA CYS A 152 -9.78 29.66 0.52
C CYS A 152 -8.93 29.26 -0.69
N LEU A 153 -9.11 30.01 -1.76
CA LEU A 153 -8.30 29.93 -2.98
C LEU A 153 -7.73 31.31 -3.24
N LEU A 154 -6.42 31.43 -3.35
CA LEU A 154 -5.75 32.68 -3.68
C LEU A 154 -5.31 32.65 -5.13
N ASP A 155 -5.77 33.59 -5.89
CA ASP A 155 -5.32 33.82 -7.26
C ASP A 155 -4.33 34.99 -7.26
N THR A 156 -3.12 34.75 -7.74
CA THR A 156 -2.03 35.69 -7.79
C THR A 156 -1.48 35.78 -9.22
N HIS A 157 -0.78 36.81 -9.54
CA HIS A 157 -0.11 36.95 -10.84
C HIS A 157 0.88 35.81 -11.13
N TYR A 158 1.42 35.17 -10.10
CA TYR A 158 2.41 34.08 -10.20
C TYR A 158 1.80 32.67 -10.14
N GLY A 159 0.51 32.55 -9.86
CA GLY A 159 -0.19 31.29 -9.80
C GLY A 159 -1.25 31.22 -8.71
N ILE A 160 -1.80 30.03 -8.52
CA ILE A 160 -2.91 29.79 -7.60
C ILE A 160 -2.37 29.09 -6.34
N VAL A 161 -2.69 29.63 -5.16
CA VAL A 161 -2.45 28.99 -3.87
C VAL A 161 -3.77 28.38 -3.40
N ASP A 162 -3.86 27.06 -3.46
CA ASP A 162 -5.04 26.32 -3.03
C ASP A 162 -4.94 25.94 -1.56
N ALA A 163 -5.73 26.58 -0.72
CA ALA A 163 -5.84 26.36 0.71
C ALA A 163 -7.19 25.76 1.11
N ARG A 164 -7.89 25.09 0.18
CA ARG A 164 -9.12 24.35 0.46
C ARG A 164 -8.84 23.17 1.38
N ARG A 165 -9.84 22.75 2.14
CA ARG A 165 -9.74 21.64 3.08
C ARG A 165 -9.41 20.32 2.38
N GLU A 166 -10.01 20.09 1.24
CA GLU A 166 -9.82 18.91 0.40
C GLU A 166 -8.36 18.80 -0.07
N THR A 167 -7.82 19.89 -0.61
CA THR A 167 -6.42 19.93 -1.08
C THR A 167 -5.43 19.70 0.06
N LYS A 168 -5.69 20.29 1.24
CA LYS A 168 -4.86 20.01 2.45
C LYS A 168 -4.91 18.55 2.86
N ALA A 169 -6.09 17.92 2.80
CA ALA A 169 -6.22 16.48 3.11
C ALA A 169 -5.46 15.62 2.12
N ASP A 170 -5.55 15.93 0.82
CA ASP A 170 -4.83 15.19 -0.21
C ASP A 170 -3.31 15.33 -0.09
N LEU A 171 -2.84 16.52 0.29
CA LEU A 171 -1.42 16.73 0.59
C LEU A 171 -0.96 15.94 1.81
N LEU A 172 -1.77 15.86 2.86
CA LEU A 172 -1.48 15.04 4.04
C LEU A 172 -1.45 13.55 3.70
N LYS A 173 -2.41 13.06 2.90
CA LYS A 173 -2.41 11.67 2.42
C LYS A 173 -1.12 11.35 1.67
N LYS A 174 -0.69 12.21 0.77
CA LYS A 174 0.57 12.04 0.01
C LYS A 174 1.79 12.02 0.92
N ALA A 175 1.89 12.97 1.85
CA ALA A 175 3.04 13.07 2.77
C ALA A 175 3.18 11.89 3.75
N VAL A 176 2.10 11.12 3.99
CA VAL A 176 2.14 9.94 4.86
C VAL A 176 2.41 8.65 4.06
N THR A 177 2.19 8.68 2.72
CA THR A 177 2.42 7.52 1.82
C THR A 177 3.80 7.52 1.17
N GLU A 178 4.57 8.61 1.27
CA GLU A 178 5.99 8.72 0.87
C GLU A 178 6.92 8.33 2.03
#